data_4444d06ec19617d5fc5fda37e14293cc
#
_entry.id   4444d06ec19617d5fc5fda37e14293cc
#
_cell.length_a   1.000
_cell.length_b   1.000
_cell.length_c   1.000
_cell.angle_alpha   90.00
_cell.angle_beta   90.00
_cell.angle_gamma   90.00
#
_symmetry.space_group_name_H-M   'P 1'
#
loop_
_entity.id
_entity.type
_entity.pdbx_description
1 polymer ?
#
loop_
_entity_poly.entity_id
_entity_poly.type
_entity_poly.pdbx_seq_one_letter_code
_entity_poly.pdbx_strand_id
1 'polypeptide(L)'
;MDLKKHISLILLLLTAFSANAQITFPPSSPREVRAVWLTTIGGLDWPKGYARTDDGIERQKKELCEQLDRLHKLGINTVLLQTRVRGTVIYPSDIEPWDGCLSGRPGVSPGYDALAFAVDECHKRGMTIQAWVVAFPLMNMKVARQLGKQSLPSSRPELCRKAGNQWMMDPGVPGTDDYLANLCAEIVSKYDVDGIHLDYIRYPEHSIPFNDKSTYRRYGKGMERNEWRRSNITRCVSKIHSAIKKLKPWVVLSCSPIGKHDDLPMFSSYGWNARTAVAQDVQAWMKMGIMDEIFPMMYFKENHFFPFALDWVEDCGGRIVAPGLGVYLLAPEEKDWELETIMRQLSFLRIIRACGQAYFRSKFVLENEKGIADYLHDFFYYSPALTPALTWEDSIAPEKPGNITIDKGKYEWRIAWDASHDPTPGTGVRYNIYCSSTYPVEIGKGAELMATYLERPEYTLDMSSPYDRSTFYAVTAIDRFGNESEPAGINTPCVINKKEAELEVENGNVHLPGLDAKLIIVIDGEGREISITQYDTLLQVKTFAPGLYKVYSQGKRGGPHRVGTFLVK
;
A
#
# COMPACT_ATOMS: atom_id res chain seq x y z
N MET A 1 53.10 19.03 -15.65
CA MET A 1 51.96 18.09 -15.67
C MET A 1 50.84 18.74 -16.46
N ASP A 2 50.49 18.17 -17.58
CA ASP A 2 49.95 18.84 -18.76
C ASP A 2 48.44 19.16 -18.62
N LEU A 3 48.10 20.44 -18.49
CA LEU A 3 46.73 20.95 -18.38
C LEU A 3 45.79 20.44 -19.51
N LYS A 4 46.36 20.22 -20.70
CA LYS A 4 45.65 19.67 -21.86
C LYS A 4 45.16 18.22 -21.63
N LYS A 5 45.90 17.39 -20.87
CA LYS A 5 45.48 16.02 -20.53
C LYS A 5 44.32 15.99 -19.54
N HIS A 6 44.26 16.95 -18.65
CA HIS A 6 43.17 17.05 -17.68
C HIS A 6 41.88 17.56 -18.31
N ILE A 7 41.99 18.52 -19.27
CA ILE A 7 40.85 19.01 -20.02
C ILE A 7 40.30 17.91 -20.96
N SER A 8 41.16 17.13 -21.60
CA SER A 8 40.73 15.96 -22.41
C SER A 8 40.07 14.87 -21.58
N LEU A 9 40.53 14.63 -20.33
CA LEU A 9 39.92 13.65 -19.43
C LEU A 9 38.57 14.13 -18.92
N ILE A 10 38.43 15.44 -18.64
CA ILE A 10 37.16 16.04 -18.21
C ILE A 10 36.16 16.06 -19.36
N LEU A 11 36.59 16.34 -20.59
CA LEU A 11 35.73 16.25 -21.79
C LEU A 11 35.32 14.79 -22.10
N LEU A 12 36.22 13.80 -21.89
CA LEU A 12 35.87 12.37 -22.03
C LEU A 12 34.90 11.92 -20.97
N LEU A 13 35.03 12.40 -19.72
CA LEU A 13 34.07 12.15 -18.64
C LEU A 13 32.72 12.82 -18.92
N LEU A 14 32.73 14.06 -19.43
CA LEU A 14 31.48 14.75 -19.81
C LEU A 14 30.78 14.12 -21.01
N THR A 15 31.52 13.57 -21.97
CA THR A 15 30.95 12.82 -23.12
C THR A 15 30.50 11.41 -22.71
N ALA A 16 31.13 10.79 -21.72
CA ALA A 16 30.63 9.52 -21.15
C ALA A 16 29.34 9.69 -20.32
N PHE A 17 29.10 10.87 -19.75
CA PHE A 17 27.84 11.20 -19.08
C PHE A 17 26.70 11.62 -20.01
N SER A 18 26.98 11.93 -21.29
CA SER A 18 25.96 12.17 -22.32
C SER A 18 25.55 10.89 -23.07
N ALA A 19 26.14 9.74 -22.74
CA ALA A 19 25.68 8.45 -23.23
C ALA A 19 24.41 8.06 -22.47
N ASN A 20 23.25 8.34 -23.09
CA ASN A 20 21.96 7.74 -22.79
C ASN A 20 21.72 7.47 -21.30
N ALA A 21 21.14 8.42 -20.60
CA ALA A 21 20.35 8.08 -19.42
C ALA A 21 19.19 7.20 -19.92
N GLN A 22 19.46 5.92 -20.14
CA GLN A 22 18.43 4.90 -20.25
C GLN A 22 17.61 5.03 -18.98
N ILE A 23 16.34 5.33 -19.13
CA ILE A 23 15.39 5.22 -18.03
C ILE A 23 15.26 3.72 -17.79
N THR A 24 16.13 3.17 -16.95
CA THR A 24 16.01 1.80 -16.48
C THR A 24 14.85 1.78 -15.49
N PHE A 25 13.75 1.15 -15.88
CA PHE A 25 12.65 0.89 -14.96
C PHE A 25 13.09 -0.22 -14.00
N PRO A 26 13.13 0.05 -12.70
CA PRO A 26 13.46 -1.00 -11.75
C PRO A 26 12.40 -2.10 -11.83
N PRO A 27 12.80 -3.38 -11.76
CA PRO A 27 11.88 -4.50 -11.87
C PRO A 27 10.79 -4.42 -10.79
N SER A 28 9.59 -4.89 -11.13
CA SER A 28 8.54 -5.08 -10.13
C SER A 28 9.02 -6.09 -9.08
N SER A 29 8.81 -5.75 -7.82
CA SER A 29 9.06 -6.70 -6.76
C SER A 29 7.87 -7.66 -6.65
N PRO A 30 8.08 -8.97 -6.47
CA PRO A 30 7.01 -9.90 -6.15
C PRO A 30 6.38 -9.62 -4.77
N ARG A 31 7.08 -8.85 -3.94
CA ARG A 31 6.61 -8.37 -2.65
C ARG A 31 6.75 -6.85 -2.59
N GLU A 32 5.61 -6.16 -2.60
CA GLU A 32 5.54 -4.70 -2.64
C GLU A 32 4.22 -4.24 -2.00
N VAL A 33 4.29 -3.35 -1.04
CA VAL A 33 3.09 -2.69 -0.51
C VAL A 33 2.56 -1.72 -1.56
N ARG A 34 1.33 -1.90 -2.00
CA ARG A 34 0.61 -1.05 -2.94
C ARG A 34 -0.65 -0.56 -2.27
N ALA A 35 -0.49 0.44 -1.40
CA ALA A 35 -1.56 0.87 -0.51
C ALA A 35 -2.32 2.09 -1.02
N VAL A 36 -3.56 2.22 -0.56
CA VAL A 36 -4.37 3.42 -0.79
C VAL A 36 -5.10 3.79 0.49
N TRP A 37 -5.14 5.11 0.81
CA TRP A 37 -6.02 5.61 1.85
C TRP A 37 -7.45 5.76 1.31
N LEU A 38 -8.41 5.16 1.99
CA LEU A 38 -9.82 5.27 1.74
C LEU A 38 -10.48 6.00 2.90
N THR A 39 -10.82 7.28 2.68
CA THR A 39 -11.35 8.16 3.72
C THR A 39 -12.86 8.01 3.89
N THR A 40 -13.33 8.00 5.14
CA THR A 40 -14.76 7.99 5.45
C THR A 40 -15.26 9.32 5.99
N ILE A 41 -14.36 10.18 6.50
CA ILE A 41 -14.75 11.49 7.05
C ILE A 41 -15.54 12.31 6.03
N GLY A 42 -16.76 12.68 6.42
CA GLY A 42 -17.65 13.47 5.57
C GLY A 42 -18.02 12.81 4.22
N GLY A 43 -17.78 11.51 4.05
CA GLY A 43 -18.01 10.80 2.79
C GLY A 43 -17.04 11.22 1.67
N LEU A 44 -15.83 11.65 2.00
CA LEU A 44 -14.85 12.14 1.01
C LEU A 44 -14.51 11.10 -0.06
N ASP A 45 -14.29 9.83 0.32
CA ASP A 45 -14.12 8.73 -0.61
C ASP A 45 -15.32 7.78 -0.55
N TRP A 46 -15.73 7.38 0.64
CA TRP A 46 -16.84 6.48 0.90
C TRP A 46 -17.45 6.74 2.29
N PRO A 47 -18.79 6.62 2.46
CA PRO A 47 -19.80 6.52 1.41
C PRO A 47 -20.28 7.88 0.89
N LYS A 48 -20.80 7.93 -0.33
CA LYS A 48 -21.37 9.16 -0.93
C LYS A 48 -22.78 9.47 -0.44
N GLY A 49 -23.50 8.47 0.03
CA GLY A 49 -24.87 8.60 0.54
C GLY A 49 -25.05 8.00 1.93
N TYR A 50 -26.17 8.29 2.60
CA TYR A 50 -26.45 7.81 3.95
C TYR A 50 -27.28 6.52 3.97
N ALA A 51 -26.91 5.58 4.85
CA ALA A 51 -27.69 4.38 5.16
C ALA A 51 -28.83 4.72 6.14
N ARG A 52 -29.94 5.20 5.61
CA ARG A 52 -31.16 5.51 6.37
C ARG A 52 -32.29 4.52 6.13
N THR A 53 -32.14 3.67 5.15
CA THR A 53 -33.05 2.61 4.69
C THR A 53 -32.22 1.43 4.24
N ASP A 54 -32.84 0.25 4.06
CA ASP A 54 -32.17 -0.94 3.52
C ASP A 54 -31.55 -0.66 2.14
N ASP A 55 -32.26 0.07 1.27
CA ASP A 55 -31.71 0.52 -0.02
C ASP A 55 -30.48 1.42 0.14
N GLY A 56 -30.44 2.22 1.20
CA GLY A 56 -29.28 3.05 1.53
C GLY A 56 -28.08 2.22 1.95
N ILE A 57 -28.31 1.17 2.75
CA ILE A 57 -27.29 0.21 3.15
C ILE A 57 -26.73 -0.50 1.93
N GLU A 58 -27.59 -1.05 1.08
CA GLU A 58 -27.16 -1.79 -0.11
C GLU A 58 -26.41 -0.89 -1.12
N ARG A 59 -26.80 0.39 -1.25
CA ARG A 59 -26.02 1.34 -2.07
C ARG A 59 -24.62 1.58 -1.51
N GLN A 60 -24.45 1.75 -0.18
CA GLN A 60 -23.13 1.92 0.43
C GLN A 60 -22.25 0.67 0.23
N LYS A 61 -22.80 -0.52 0.42
CA LYS A 61 -22.10 -1.78 0.18
C LYS A 61 -21.67 -1.93 -1.27
N LYS A 62 -22.59 -1.71 -2.21
CA LYS A 62 -22.31 -1.77 -3.65
C LYS A 62 -21.22 -0.78 -4.06
N GLU A 63 -21.30 0.46 -3.57
CA GLU A 63 -20.30 1.49 -3.83
C GLU A 63 -18.90 1.07 -3.37
N LEU A 64 -18.78 0.46 -2.16
CA LEU A 64 -17.51 -0.04 -1.66
C LEU A 64 -16.98 -1.18 -2.53
N CYS A 65 -17.83 -2.16 -2.88
CA CYS A 65 -17.44 -3.26 -3.76
C CYS A 65 -16.91 -2.76 -5.10
N GLU A 66 -17.60 -1.83 -5.74
CA GLU A 66 -17.19 -1.23 -7.02
C GLU A 66 -15.83 -0.50 -6.91
N GLN A 67 -15.58 0.19 -5.80
CA GLN A 67 -14.29 0.84 -5.55
C GLN A 67 -13.18 -0.21 -5.35
N LEU A 68 -13.43 -1.25 -4.53
CA LEU A 68 -12.46 -2.31 -4.27
C LEU A 68 -12.15 -3.13 -5.54
N ASP A 69 -13.16 -3.45 -6.38
CA ASP A 69 -12.95 -4.12 -7.66
C ASP A 69 -12.01 -3.33 -8.58
N ARG A 70 -12.22 -2.02 -8.66
CA ARG A 70 -11.38 -1.14 -9.47
C ARG A 70 -9.98 -1.01 -8.91
N LEU A 71 -9.82 -0.85 -7.59
CA LEU A 71 -8.51 -0.78 -6.93
C LEU A 71 -7.73 -2.08 -7.10
N HIS A 72 -8.38 -3.22 -6.90
CA HIS A 72 -7.77 -4.54 -7.13
C HIS A 72 -7.31 -4.70 -8.58
N LYS A 73 -8.15 -4.33 -9.54
CA LYS A 73 -7.79 -4.36 -10.97
C LYS A 73 -6.56 -3.49 -11.30
N LEU A 74 -6.37 -2.37 -10.60
CA LEU A 74 -5.20 -1.51 -10.73
C LEU A 74 -3.93 -2.09 -10.08
N GLY A 75 -4.01 -3.23 -9.41
CA GLY A 75 -2.90 -3.86 -8.72
C GLY A 75 -2.67 -3.35 -7.28
N ILE A 76 -3.60 -2.60 -6.70
CA ILE A 76 -3.60 -2.24 -5.28
C ILE A 76 -3.85 -3.50 -4.45
N ASN A 77 -3.04 -3.72 -3.43
CA ASN A 77 -3.13 -4.89 -2.55
C ASN A 77 -3.40 -4.56 -1.08
N THR A 78 -3.40 -3.29 -0.70
CA THR A 78 -3.59 -2.85 0.69
C THR A 78 -4.53 -1.66 0.76
N VAL A 79 -5.55 -1.74 1.61
CA VAL A 79 -6.51 -0.65 1.88
C VAL A 79 -6.33 -0.13 3.29
N LEU A 80 -6.04 1.16 3.42
CA LEU A 80 -6.03 1.86 4.71
C LEU A 80 -7.41 2.51 4.89
N LEU A 81 -8.35 1.77 5.50
CA LEU A 81 -9.75 2.22 5.65
C LEU A 81 -9.89 3.07 6.90
N GLN A 82 -10.34 4.32 6.74
CA GLN A 82 -10.58 5.22 7.88
C GLN A 82 -11.73 4.69 8.77
N THR A 83 -11.35 4.02 9.85
CA THR A 83 -12.23 3.28 10.76
C THR A 83 -12.59 4.09 12.00
N ARG A 84 -11.62 4.79 12.60
CA ARG A 84 -11.84 5.79 13.63
C ARG A 84 -11.58 7.17 13.06
N VAL A 85 -12.59 8.02 13.06
CA VAL A 85 -12.51 9.32 12.40
C VAL A 85 -11.95 10.40 13.34
N ARG A 86 -12.63 10.78 14.38
CA ARG A 86 -12.19 11.77 15.39
C ARG A 86 -12.91 11.55 16.70
N GLY A 87 -12.70 10.40 17.35
CA GLY A 87 -13.41 9.99 18.55
C GLY A 87 -14.81 9.45 18.25
N THR A 88 -15.00 8.98 17.02
CA THR A 88 -16.18 8.28 16.51
C THR A 88 -15.73 7.19 15.55
N VAL A 89 -16.51 6.13 15.37
CA VAL A 89 -16.11 4.94 14.61
C VAL A 89 -17.17 4.50 13.61
N ILE A 90 -16.79 3.64 12.66
CA ILE A 90 -17.70 3.10 11.63
C ILE A 90 -18.13 1.64 11.89
N TYR A 91 -17.97 1.16 13.12
CA TYR A 91 -18.31 -0.19 13.54
C TYR A 91 -19.01 -0.17 14.92
N PRO A 92 -19.72 -1.23 15.34
CA PRO A 92 -20.32 -1.31 16.68
C PRO A 92 -19.25 -1.43 17.76
N SER A 93 -18.89 -0.28 18.36
CA SER A 93 -17.88 -0.17 19.42
C SER A 93 -18.54 -0.05 20.80
N ASP A 94 -17.89 -0.66 21.81
CA ASP A 94 -18.24 -0.50 23.22
C ASP A 94 -17.57 0.75 23.84
N ILE A 95 -16.64 1.39 23.10
CA ILE A 95 -15.79 2.47 23.59
C ILE A 95 -16.21 3.84 23.02
N GLU A 96 -16.45 3.91 21.70
CA GLU A 96 -16.74 5.17 20.99
C GLU A 96 -18.04 5.11 20.20
N PRO A 97 -18.77 6.25 20.06
CA PRO A 97 -20.03 6.30 19.33
C PRO A 97 -19.80 6.21 17.81
N TRP A 98 -20.87 5.85 17.10
CA TRP A 98 -20.92 5.84 15.64
C TRP A 98 -20.59 7.21 15.03
N ASP A 99 -19.79 7.19 13.97
CA ASP A 99 -19.60 8.37 13.12
C ASP A 99 -20.83 8.66 12.27
N GLY A 100 -21.08 9.93 12.02
CA GLY A 100 -22.21 10.35 11.20
C GLY A 100 -22.03 10.17 9.69
N CYS A 101 -20.85 9.75 9.21
CA CYS A 101 -20.59 9.59 7.78
C CYS A 101 -21.46 8.51 7.15
N LEU A 102 -21.79 7.44 7.87
CA LEU A 102 -22.62 6.34 7.37
C LEU A 102 -24.13 6.64 7.45
N SER A 103 -24.61 7.08 8.63
CA SER A 103 -26.05 7.27 8.88
C SER A 103 -26.55 8.69 8.62
N GLY A 104 -25.63 9.66 8.47
CA GLY A 104 -25.93 11.10 8.41
C GLY A 104 -26.15 11.75 9.77
N ARG A 105 -25.99 11.00 10.88
CA ARG A 105 -26.19 11.50 12.25
C ARG A 105 -25.14 10.89 13.19
N PRO A 106 -24.30 11.70 13.85
CA PRO A 106 -23.37 11.22 14.86
C PRO A 106 -24.09 10.46 15.98
N GLY A 107 -23.52 9.35 16.44
CA GLY A 107 -24.06 8.49 17.49
C GLY A 107 -25.16 7.52 17.04
N VAL A 108 -25.53 7.52 15.77
CA VAL A 108 -26.61 6.67 15.22
C VAL A 108 -26.02 5.59 14.32
N SER A 109 -26.35 4.33 14.61
CA SER A 109 -25.97 3.17 13.80
C SER A 109 -26.51 3.29 12.38
N PRO A 110 -25.74 2.89 11.35
CA PRO A 110 -26.22 2.79 9.97
C PRO A 110 -27.09 1.54 9.71
N GLY A 111 -27.27 0.66 10.72
CA GLY A 111 -28.01 -0.60 10.57
C GLY A 111 -27.17 -1.79 10.10
N TYR A 112 -25.88 -1.63 9.87
CA TYR A 112 -24.94 -2.70 9.52
C TYR A 112 -23.54 -2.41 10.07
N ASP A 113 -22.69 -3.43 10.10
CA ASP A 113 -21.28 -3.31 10.48
C ASP A 113 -20.44 -3.06 9.23
N ALA A 114 -20.03 -1.81 9.06
CA ALA A 114 -19.31 -1.38 7.87
C ALA A 114 -17.86 -1.86 7.84
N LEU A 115 -17.22 -2.04 9.01
CA LEU A 115 -15.85 -2.55 9.09
C LEU A 115 -15.82 -4.06 8.79
N ALA A 116 -16.72 -4.85 9.38
CA ALA A 116 -16.84 -6.28 9.08
C ALA A 116 -17.04 -6.50 7.58
N PHE A 117 -17.99 -5.76 6.97
CA PHE A 117 -18.24 -5.84 5.54
C PHE A 117 -17.01 -5.50 4.69
N ALA A 118 -16.27 -4.44 5.07
CA ALA A 118 -15.07 -4.03 4.33
C ALA A 118 -13.93 -5.07 4.44
N VAL A 119 -13.75 -5.68 5.62
CA VAL A 119 -12.75 -6.75 5.83
C VAL A 119 -13.07 -7.94 4.91
N ASP A 120 -14.31 -8.44 4.94
CA ASP A 120 -14.75 -9.56 4.10
C ASP A 120 -14.54 -9.27 2.60
N GLU A 121 -14.91 -8.07 2.16
CA GLU A 121 -14.80 -7.69 0.74
C GLU A 121 -13.36 -7.47 0.29
N CYS A 122 -12.47 -6.99 1.16
CA CYS A 122 -11.03 -6.92 0.87
C CYS A 122 -10.43 -8.33 0.74
N HIS A 123 -10.70 -9.21 1.71
CA HIS A 123 -10.16 -10.58 1.72
C HIS A 123 -10.64 -11.42 0.52
N LYS A 124 -11.91 -11.32 0.12
CA LYS A 124 -12.45 -11.96 -1.10
C LYS A 124 -11.67 -11.60 -2.37
N ARG A 125 -11.01 -10.44 -2.39
CA ARG A 125 -10.20 -9.94 -3.50
C ARG A 125 -8.69 -10.19 -3.32
N GLY A 126 -8.29 -10.90 -2.26
CA GLY A 126 -6.87 -11.08 -1.92
C GLY A 126 -6.16 -9.77 -1.57
N MET A 127 -6.89 -8.81 -1.00
CA MET A 127 -6.36 -7.52 -0.54
C MET A 127 -6.25 -7.52 0.98
N THR A 128 -5.18 -6.95 1.52
CA THR A 128 -5.06 -6.67 2.95
C THR A 128 -5.79 -5.38 3.32
N ILE A 129 -6.29 -5.31 4.57
CA ILE A 129 -6.98 -4.14 5.09
C ILE A 129 -6.43 -3.75 6.46
N GLN A 130 -6.05 -2.48 6.61
CA GLN A 130 -5.65 -1.92 7.89
C GLN A 130 -6.72 -0.93 8.37
N ALA A 131 -7.14 -1.07 9.63
CA ALA A 131 -8.07 -0.14 10.26
C ALA A 131 -7.33 1.18 10.57
N TRP A 132 -7.67 2.23 9.81
CA TRP A 132 -7.06 3.55 9.97
C TRP A 132 -7.69 4.30 11.15
N VAL A 133 -6.87 4.55 12.17
CA VAL A 133 -7.22 5.19 13.44
C VAL A 133 -6.62 6.59 13.51
N VAL A 134 -7.45 7.62 13.42
CA VAL A 134 -7.05 9.01 13.73
C VAL A 134 -6.89 9.13 15.25
N ALA A 135 -5.65 9.15 15.76
CA ALA A 135 -5.35 8.88 17.16
C ALA A 135 -5.80 9.98 18.15
N PHE A 136 -5.18 11.16 18.13
CA PHE A 136 -5.46 12.17 19.16
C PHE A 136 -6.54 13.19 18.81
N PRO A 137 -6.72 13.64 17.55
CA PRO A 137 -7.80 14.55 17.21
C PRO A 137 -9.18 13.96 17.52
N LEU A 138 -10.04 14.80 18.08
CA LEU A 138 -11.42 14.50 18.39
C LEU A 138 -12.37 15.42 17.60
N MET A 139 -13.65 15.19 17.71
CA MET A 139 -14.69 15.94 17.04
C MET A 139 -14.65 17.44 17.39
N ASN A 140 -15.23 18.26 16.53
CA ASN A 140 -15.48 19.68 16.81
C ASN A 140 -16.52 19.85 17.92
N MET A 141 -16.62 21.08 18.46
CA MET A 141 -17.52 21.38 19.59
C MET A 141 -18.99 21.19 19.25
N LYS A 142 -19.40 21.32 17.98
CA LYS A 142 -20.80 21.10 17.56
C LYS A 142 -21.16 19.62 17.66
N VAL A 143 -20.33 18.75 17.11
CA VAL A 143 -20.53 17.29 17.17
C VAL A 143 -20.44 16.79 18.61
N ALA A 144 -19.52 17.29 19.42
CA ALA A 144 -19.42 16.92 20.83
C ALA A 144 -20.72 17.25 21.61
N ARG A 145 -21.34 18.41 21.34
CA ARG A 145 -22.65 18.77 21.92
C ARG A 145 -23.79 17.88 21.42
N GLN A 146 -23.79 17.48 20.15
CA GLN A 146 -24.80 16.57 19.59
C GLN A 146 -24.74 15.19 20.23
N LEU A 147 -23.52 14.66 20.43
CA LEU A 147 -23.28 13.36 21.07
C LEU A 147 -23.53 13.39 22.59
N GLY A 148 -23.42 14.57 23.24
CA GLY A 148 -23.62 14.72 24.68
C GLY A 148 -22.71 13.78 25.47
N LYS A 149 -23.27 12.95 26.36
CA LYS A 149 -22.54 12.03 27.23
C LYS A 149 -21.79 10.92 26.46
N GLN A 150 -22.14 10.65 25.21
CA GLN A 150 -21.43 9.67 24.38
C GLN A 150 -20.08 10.22 23.87
N SER A 151 -19.89 11.53 23.86
CA SER A 151 -18.63 12.13 23.41
C SER A 151 -17.53 11.97 24.47
N LEU A 152 -16.30 11.66 24.04
CA LEU A 152 -15.16 11.54 24.95
C LEU A 152 -14.91 12.81 25.77
N PRO A 153 -15.01 14.05 25.23
CA PRO A 153 -14.88 15.24 26.02
C PRO A 153 -15.90 15.38 27.18
N SER A 154 -17.05 14.72 27.09
CA SER A 154 -18.08 14.74 28.14
C SER A 154 -17.94 13.56 29.10
N SER A 155 -17.57 12.37 28.61
CA SER A 155 -17.45 11.14 29.42
C SER A 155 -16.10 11.04 30.14
N ARG A 156 -15.01 11.52 29.53
CA ARG A 156 -13.63 11.48 30.05
C ARG A 156 -12.91 12.83 29.84
N PRO A 157 -13.44 13.93 30.42
CA PRO A 157 -12.93 15.28 30.20
C PRO A 157 -11.45 15.45 30.61
N GLU A 158 -10.97 14.65 31.55
CA GLU A 158 -9.58 14.66 32.01
C GLU A 158 -8.59 14.28 30.90
N LEU A 159 -8.99 13.45 29.93
CA LEU A 159 -8.16 13.05 28.80
C LEU A 159 -8.13 14.08 27.67
N CYS A 160 -8.99 15.11 27.72
CA CYS A 160 -9.26 15.98 26.61
C CYS A 160 -8.78 17.41 26.83
N ARG A 161 -8.37 18.06 25.75
CA ARG A 161 -8.03 19.49 25.68
C ARG A 161 -8.69 20.15 24.47
N LYS A 162 -8.96 21.43 24.58
CA LYS A 162 -9.36 22.22 23.42
C LYS A 162 -8.14 22.52 22.54
N ALA A 163 -8.31 22.37 21.24
CA ALA A 163 -7.33 22.67 20.22
C ALA A 163 -8.03 23.47 19.11
N GLY A 164 -8.03 24.79 19.24
CA GLY A 164 -8.84 25.67 18.39
C GLY A 164 -10.35 25.43 18.59
N ASN A 165 -11.06 25.14 17.51
CA ASN A 165 -12.50 24.87 17.50
C ASN A 165 -12.87 23.38 17.67
N GLN A 166 -11.88 22.53 17.90
CA GLN A 166 -12.05 21.09 18.09
C GLN A 166 -11.50 20.62 19.44
N TRP A 167 -11.83 19.41 19.81
CA TRP A 167 -11.24 18.71 20.92
C TRP A 167 -10.06 17.84 20.45
N MET A 168 -9.16 17.54 21.35
CA MET A 168 -8.02 16.66 21.14
C MET A 168 -7.73 15.89 22.44
N MET A 169 -7.31 14.66 22.36
CA MET A 169 -6.75 13.93 23.51
C MET A 169 -5.41 14.54 23.87
N ASP A 170 -5.10 14.60 25.16
CA ASP A 170 -3.81 15.05 25.67
C ASP A 170 -2.88 13.86 25.87
N PRO A 171 -1.85 13.66 25.01
CA PRO A 171 -0.95 12.50 25.11
C PRO A 171 -0.17 12.45 26.42
N GLY A 172 -0.01 13.60 27.09
CA GLY A 172 0.69 13.70 28.37
C GLY A 172 -0.14 13.30 29.59
N VAL A 173 -1.43 13.12 29.45
CA VAL A 173 -2.30 12.67 30.55
C VAL A 173 -2.23 11.14 30.67
N PRO A 174 -1.89 10.60 31.87
CA PRO A 174 -1.98 9.17 32.12
C PRO A 174 -3.39 8.62 31.84
N GLY A 175 -3.45 7.47 31.16
CA GLY A 175 -4.70 6.84 30.73
C GLY A 175 -5.12 7.17 29.28
N THR A 176 -4.52 8.20 28.64
CA THR A 176 -4.71 8.44 27.19
C THR A 176 -4.16 7.30 26.35
N ASP A 177 -3.00 6.79 26.73
CA ASP A 177 -2.34 5.62 26.14
C ASP A 177 -3.15 4.34 26.34
N ASP A 178 -3.70 4.10 27.54
CA ASP A 178 -4.57 2.95 27.82
C ASP A 178 -5.87 3.01 27.00
N TYR A 179 -6.45 4.19 26.87
CA TYR A 179 -7.67 4.38 26.09
C TYR A 179 -7.48 3.98 24.62
N LEU A 180 -6.41 4.48 23.97
CA LEU A 180 -6.13 4.15 22.57
C LEU A 180 -5.69 2.70 22.39
N ALA A 181 -4.94 2.14 23.35
CA ALA A 181 -4.58 0.72 23.33
C ALA A 181 -5.81 -0.18 23.41
N ASN A 182 -6.77 0.14 24.29
CA ASN A 182 -8.03 -0.61 24.41
C ASN A 182 -8.89 -0.49 23.14
N LEU A 183 -8.94 0.67 22.52
CA LEU A 183 -9.66 0.87 21.26
C LEU A 183 -9.06 0.02 20.11
N CYS A 184 -7.74 0.04 19.96
CA CYS A 184 -7.06 -0.78 18.96
C CYS A 184 -7.22 -2.28 19.26
N ALA A 185 -7.15 -2.67 20.52
CA ALA A 185 -7.41 -4.06 20.95
C ALA A 185 -8.86 -4.48 20.67
N GLU A 186 -9.83 -3.60 20.86
CA GLU A 186 -11.24 -3.86 20.49
C GLU A 186 -11.36 -4.19 19.00
N ILE A 187 -10.76 -3.39 18.12
CA ILE A 187 -10.78 -3.62 16.66
C ILE A 187 -10.16 -4.99 16.35
N VAL A 188 -8.96 -5.27 16.84
CA VAL A 188 -8.23 -6.51 16.56
C VAL A 188 -8.95 -7.74 17.10
N SER A 189 -9.64 -7.62 18.24
CA SER A 189 -10.39 -8.73 18.84
C SER A 189 -11.69 -9.03 18.09
N LYS A 190 -12.38 -8.01 17.59
CA LYS A 190 -13.68 -8.15 16.93
C LYS A 190 -13.57 -8.48 15.43
N TYR A 191 -12.46 -8.06 14.77
CA TYR A 191 -12.32 -8.15 13.31
C TYR A 191 -11.02 -8.83 12.90
N ASP A 192 -11.05 -9.43 11.72
CA ASP A 192 -9.86 -10.01 11.10
C ASP A 192 -9.12 -8.99 10.22
N VAL A 193 -8.85 -7.81 10.78
CA VAL A 193 -8.01 -6.81 10.13
C VAL A 193 -6.56 -7.28 10.04
N ASP A 194 -5.88 -6.95 8.95
CA ASP A 194 -4.47 -7.29 8.75
C ASP A 194 -3.53 -6.28 9.44
N GLY A 195 -4.05 -5.09 9.79
CA GLY A 195 -3.28 -4.08 10.52
C GLY A 195 -4.10 -3.00 11.22
N ILE A 196 -3.42 -2.28 12.10
CA ILE A 196 -3.87 -1.01 12.69
C ILE A 196 -2.97 0.09 12.12
N HIS A 197 -3.56 1.07 11.43
CA HIS A 197 -2.86 2.22 10.86
C HIS A 197 -3.10 3.47 11.71
N LEU A 198 -2.06 3.97 12.38
CA LEU A 198 -2.13 5.14 13.25
C LEU A 198 -1.86 6.43 12.48
N ASP A 199 -2.87 7.28 12.38
CA ASP A 199 -2.71 8.63 11.85
C ASP A 199 -2.88 9.66 12.98
N TYR A 200 -2.24 10.82 12.83
CA TYR A 200 -2.21 11.84 13.88
C TYR A 200 -1.74 11.32 15.25
N ILE A 201 -0.89 10.29 15.27
CA ILE A 201 -0.21 9.81 16.48
C ILE A 201 0.95 10.76 16.81
N ARG A 202 0.60 12.02 17.12
CA ARG A 202 1.53 13.15 17.27
C ARG A 202 0.90 14.33 17.98
N TYR A 203 1.72 15.21 18.54
CA TYR A 203 1.25 16.51 18.99
C TYR A 203 0.81 17.35 17.78
N PRO A 204 -0.11 18.33 17.99
CA PRO A 204 -0.52 19.21 16.90
C PRO A 204 0.63 20.12 16.47
N GLU A 205 0.58 20.56 15.22
CA GLU A 205 1.48 21.59 14.69
C GLU A 205 1.32 22.92 15.45
N HIS A 206 2.33 23.76 15.37
CA HIS A 206 2.39 25.04 16.10
C HIS A 206 1.25 26.00 15.77
N SER A 207 0.65 25.89 14.59
CA SER A 207 -0.50 26.69 14.17
C SER A 207 -1.79 26.39 14.94
N ILE A 208 -1.88 25.19 15.54
CA ILE A 208 -3.05 24.76 16.33
C ILE A 208 -2.77 25.04 17.81
N PRO A 209 -3.56 25.92 18.47
CA PRO A 209 -3.41 26.18 19.89
C PRO A 209 -3.66 24.94 20.74
N PHE A 210 -2.62 24.44 21.39
CA PHE A 210 -2.70 23.29 22.29
C PHE A 210 -1.94 23.57 23.58
N ASN A 211 -2.65 23.69 24.69
CA ASN A 211 -2.06 24.04 25.97
C ASN A 211 -1.88 22.82 26.88
N ASP A 212 -0.70 22.24 26.88
CA ASP A 212 -0.28 21.14 27.77
C ASP A 212 0.58 21.59 28.98
N LYS A 213 0.66 22.92 29.27
CA LYS A 213 1.52 23.43 30.35
C LYS A 213 1.18 22.85 31.73
N SER A 214 -0.11 22.68 32.02
CA SER A 214 -0.54 22.09 33.31
C SER A 214 -0.21 20.60 33.38
N THR A 215 -0.39 19.88 32.28
CA THR A 215 -0.04 18.47 32.16
C THR A 215 1.46 18.26 32.30
N TYR A 216 2.26 19.08 31.62
CA TYR A 216 3.72 19.03 31.71
C TYR A 216 4.21 19.34 33.13
N ARG A 217 3.68 20.38 33.80
CA ARG A 217 4.05 20.69 35.20
C ARG A 217 3.76 19.52 36.15
N ARG A 218 2.65 18.79 35.90
CA ARG A 218 2.23 17.68 36.76
C ARG A 218 2.99 16.39 36.47
N TYR A 219 3.29 16.09 35.22
CA TYR A 219 3.80 14.79 34.79
C TYR A 219 5.18 14.82 34.09
N GLY A 220 5.75 15.98 33.85
CA GLY A 220 7.03 16.13 33.13
C GLY A 220 8.27 15.65 33.89
N LYS A 221 8.18 15.54 35.22
CA LYS A 221 9.22 14.94 36.08
C LYS A 221 10.65 15.52 35.84
N GLY A 222 10.77 16.79 35.46
CA GLY A 222 12.06 17.45 35.21
C GLY A 222 12.65 17.20 33.81
N MET A 223 11.99 16.43 32.94
CA MET A 223 12.41 16.30 31.54
C MET A 223 12.29 17.63 30.79
N GLU A 224 13.11 17.81 29.76
CA GLU A 224 12.86 18.86 28.76
C GLU A 224 11.49 18.62 28.09
N ARG A 225 10.76 19.69 27.75
CA ARG A 225 9.35 19.58 27.33
C ARG A 225 9.15 18.79 26.05
N ASN A 226 10.00 18.99 25.06
CA ASN A 226 9.86 18.25 23.78
C ASN A 226 10.27 16.79 23.95
N GLU A 227 11.26 16.50 24.82
CA GLU A 227 11.62 15.15 25.20
C GLU A 227 10.46 14.44 25.92
N TRP A 228 9.82 15.12 26.86
CA TRP A 228 8.64 14.62 27.53
C TRP A 228 7.47 14.36 26.54
N ARG A 229 7.26 15.23 25.57
CA ARG A 229 6.26 15.02 24.53
C ARG A 229 6.58 13.79 23.69
N ARG A 230 7.83 13.60 23.24
CA ARG A 230 8.25 12.39 22.52
C ARG A 230 8.05 11.14 23.36
N SER A 231 8.41 11.17 24.64
CA SER A 231 8.21 10.01 25.53
C SER A 231 6.74 9.65 25.71
N ASN A 232 5.82 10.62 25.71
CA ASN A 232 4.37 10.36 25.79
C ASN A 232 3.85 9.64 24.56
N ILE A 233 4.26 10.08 23.35
CA ILE A 233 3.84 9.42 22.11
C ILE A 233 4.45 8.03 22.04
N THR A 234 5.74 7.87 22.31
CA THR A 234 6.41 6.55 22.33
C THR A 234 5.75 5.59 23.30
N ARG A 235 5.37 6.04 24.50
CA ARG A 235 4.62 5.23 25.47
C ARG A 235 3.26 4.78 24.92
N CYS A 236 2.55 5.68 24.23
CA CYS A 236 1.27 5.37 23.61
C CYS A 236 1.42 4.29 22.53
N VAL A 237 2.37 4.47 21.61
CA VAL A 237 2.68 3.50 20.55
C VAL A 237 3.07 2.14 21.14
N SER A 238 3.94 2.12 22.15
CA SER A 238 4.38 0.89 22.81
C SER A 238 3.22 0.14 23.47
N LYS A 239 2.28 0.85 24.10
CA LYS A 239 1.08 0.21 24.71
C LYS A 239 0.13 -0.35 23.64
N ILE A 240 -0.10 0.39 22.56
CA ILE A 240 -0.90 -0.09 21.42
C ILE A 240 -0.27 -1.34 20.83
N HIS A 241 1.04 -1.30 20.52
CA HIS A 241 1.79 -2.43 20.00
C HIS A 241 1.62 -3.66 20.91
N SER A 242 1.90 -3.52 22.20
CA SER A 242 1.79 -4.63 23.16
C SER A 242 0.37 -5.20 23.26
N ALA A 243 -0.65 -4.35 23.17
CA ALA A 243 -2.05 -4.76 23.25
C ALA A 243 -2.49 -5.56 22.02
N ILE A 244 -2.15 -5.10 20.81
CA ILE A 244 -2.54 -5.79 19.58
C ILE A 244 -1.73 -7.07 19.35
N LYS A 245 -0.40 -7.05 19.57
CA LYS A 245 0.47 -8.22 19.38
C LYS A 245 0.14 -9.37 20.36
N LYS A 246 -0.33 -9.04 21.55
CA LYS A 246 -0.83 -10.06 22.51
C LYS A 246 -2.07 -10.81 22.01
N LEU A 247 -2.91 -10.16 21.20
CA LEU A 247 -4.14 -10.75 20.65
C LEU A 247 -3.85 -11.51 19.35
N LYS A 248 -3.20 -10.83 18.41
CA LYS A 248 -2.87 -11.36 17.09
C LYS A 248 -1.47 -10.84 16.69
N PRO A 249 -0.40 -11.61 16.88
CA PRO A 249 0.96 -11.14 16.65
C PRO A 249 1.23 -10.77 15.18
N TRP A 250 0.50 -11.35 14.23
CA TRP A 250 0.58 -11.04 12.79
C TRP A 250 -0.08 -9.73 12.38
N VAL A 251 -0.89 -9.10 13.24
CA VAL A 251 -1.51 -7.81 12.89
C VAL A 251 -0.44 -6.72 12.87
N VAL A 252 -0.29 -6.10 11.70
CA VAL A 252 0.68 -5.01 11.47
C VAL A 252 0.31 -3.78 12.27
N LEU A 253 1.26 -3.18 12.99
CA LEU A 253 1.10 -1.82 13.50
C LEU A 253 1.82 -0.86 12.55
N SER A 254 1.06 0.01 11.91
CA SER A 254 1.61 1.02 11.00
C SER A 254 1.26 2.45 11.41
N CYS A 255 1.95 3.43 10.84
CA CYS A 255 1.56 4.84 10.98
C CYS A 255 1.88 5.68 9.75
N SER A 256 1.20 6.84 9.64
CA SER A 256 1.47 7.89 8.66
C SER A 256 2.21 9.07 9.33
N PRO A 257 3.56 9.05 9.40
CA PRO A 257 4.30 10.18 9.93
C PRO A 257 4.36 11.36 8.94
N ILE A 258 4.78 12.54 9.46
CA ILE A 258 5.16 13.65 8.61
C ILE A 258 6.26 13.21 7.65
N GLY A 259 6.23 13.69 6.41
CA GLY A 259 7.07 13.20 5.32
C GLY A 259 8.59 13.33 5.52
N LYS A 260 9.03 14.18 6.47
CA LYS A 260 10.43 14.23 6.93
C LYS A 260 10.52 13.73 8.37
N HIS A 261 11.48 12.85 8.67
CA HIS A 261 11.73 12.47 10.06
C HIS A 261 12.35 13.64 10.85
N ASP A 262 13.48 14.13 10.36
CA ASP A 262 14.15 15.33 10.87
C ASP A 262 14.67 16.16 9.69
N ASP A 263 15.28 17.32 9.95
CA ASP A 263 15.94 18.09 8.91
C ASP A 263 17.31 17.49 8.60
N LEU A 264 17.64 17.39 7.31
CA LEU A 264 18.92 16.84 6.86
C LEU A 264 19.91 17.99 6.63
N PRO A 265 21.09 18.02 7.29
CA PRO A 265 22.04 19.15 7.23
C PRO A 265 22.53 19.49 5.81
N MET A 266 22.56 18.48 4.92
CA MET A 266 23.04 18.63 3.54
C MET A 266 21.96 19.14 2.57
N PHE A 267 20.70 19.19 3.00
CA PHE A 267 19.58 19.52 2.12
C PHE A 267 18.72 20.62 2.71
N SER A 268 18.65 21.76 2.02
CA SER A 268 17.70 22.81 2.37
C SER A 268 16.28 22.30 2.20
N SER A 269 15.45 22.39 3.23
CA SER A 269 14.06 22.00 3.22
C SER A 269 13.18 23.01 3.94
N TYR A 270 11.91 23.04 3.58
CA TYR A 270 10.89 23.84 4.25
C TYR A 270 9.83 22.94 4.90
N GLY A 271 9.02 23.54 5.74
CA GLY A 271 7.99 22.83 6.49
C GLY A 271 8.55 22.14 7.74
N TRP A 272 7.68 21.53 8.44
CA TRP A 272 7.95 20.87 9.71
C TRP A 272 8.28 19.39 9.53
N ASN A 273 9.05 18.85 10.48
CA ASN A 273 9.43 17.45 10.52
C ASN A 273 8.67 16.69 11.62
N ALA A 274 8.77 15.35 11.60
CA ALA A 274 8.06 14.48 12.53
C ALA A 274 8.60 14.59 13.95
N ARG A 275 9.92 14.51 14.12
CA ARG A 275 10.57 14.33 15.42
C ARG A 275 10.54 15.60 16.27
N THR A 276 10.96 16.73 15.73
CA THR A 276 11.11 17.96 16.51
C THR A 276 9.86 18.84 16.51
N ALA A 277 9.11 18.90 15.40
CA ALA A 277 7.95 19.78 15.31
C ALA A 277 6.70 19.19 15.98
N VAL A 278 6.50 17.88 15.93
CA VAL A 278 5.26 17.22 16.39
C VAL A 278 5.51 16.03 17.34
N ALA A 279 6.73 15.85 17.79
CA ALA A 279 7.15 14.82 18.75
C ALA A 279 6.92 13.36 18.29
N GLN A 280 7.05 13.11 17.00
CA GLN A 280 6.83 11.82 16.32
C GLN A 280 8.19 11.18 16.00
N ASP A 281 8.78 10.42 16.92
CA ASP A 281 10.13 9.82 16.78
C ASP A 281 10.05 8.41 16.18
N VAL A 282 9.61 8.33 14.93
CA VAL A 282 9.21 7.10 14.25
C VAL A 282 10.40 6.18 13.94
N GLN A 283 11.55 6.74 13.56
CA GLN A 283 12.76 5.92 13.37
C GLN A 283 13.17 5.21 14.66
N ALA A 284 13.02 5.88 15.81
CA ALA A 284 13.23 5.23 17.10
C ALA A 284 12.21 4.10 17.34
N TRP A 285 10.93 4.28 17.01
CA TRP A 285 9.91 3.23 17.19
C TRP A 285 10.18 2.00 16.33
N MET A 286 10.64 2.18 15.08
CA MET A 286 11.04 1.08 14.21
C MET A 286 12.25 0.32 14.77
N LYS A 287 13.30 1.05 15.19
CA LYS A 287 14.51 0.47 15.82
C LYS A 287 14.21 -0.24 17.15
N MET A 288 13.21 0.22 17.89
CA MET A 288 12.72 -0.43 19.12
C MET A 288 11.84 -1.66 18.84
N GLY A 289 11.43 -1.89 17.59
CA GLY A 289 10.53 -2.98 17.22
C GLY A 289 9.08 -2.78 17.64
N ILE A 290 8.64 -1.54 17.92
CA ILE A 290 7.25 -1.24 18.30
C ILE A 290 6.43 -0.60 17.16
N MET A 291 6.98 -0.61 15.94
CA MET A 291 6.32 -0.16 14.71
C MET A 291 6.79 -1.07 13.56
N ASP A 292 5.86 -1.71 12.89
CA ASP A 292 6.16 -2.68 11.83
C ASP A 292 6.29 -2.03 10.46
N GLU A 293 5.44 -1.03 10.19
CA GLU A 293 5.29 -0.43 8.87
C GLU A 293 5.04 1.07 8.97
N ILE A 294 5.55 1.83 8.02
CA ILE A 294 5.30 3.27 7.96
C ILE A 294 4.95 3.75 6.55
N PHE A 295 4.08 4.76 6.51
CA PHE A 295 3.65 5.46 5.31
C PHE A 295 3.95 6.96 5.45
N PRO A 296 5.22 7.41 5.37
CA PRO A 296 5.55 8.83 5.50
C PRO A 296 4.78 9.67 4.47
N MET A 297 4.08 10.72 4.91
CA MET A 297 3.27 11.59 4.05
C MET A 297 4.16 12.52 3.23
N MET A 298 4.72 12.01 2.14
CA MET A 298 5.74 12.68 1.33
C MET A 298 5.14 13.46 0.17
N TYR A 299 4.28 14.45 0.48
CA TYR A 299 3.55 15.26 -0.51
C TYR A 299 4.38 16.44 -1.00
N PHE A 300 5.60 16.15 -1.48
CA PHE A 300 6.62 17.11 -1.90
C PHE A 300 7.20 16.74 -3.25
N LYS A 301 7.96 17.67 -3.87
CA LYS A 301 8.72 17.46 -5.11
C LYS A 301 10.23 17.54 -4.86
N GLU A 302 10.99 16.93 -5.76
CA GLU A 302 12.44 17.11 -5.92
C GLU A 302 13.24 16.98 -4.60
N ASN A 303 14.03 17.99 -4.24
CA ASN A 303 14.88 17.99 -3.05
C ASN A 303 14.13 17.89 -1.71
N HIS A 304 12.81 18.09 -1.70
CA HIS A 304 11.96 17.87 -0.54
C HIS A 304 11.38 16.46 -0.48
N PHE A 305 11.56 15.65 -1.53
CA PHE A 305 11.13 14.26 -1.61
C PHE A 305 12.31 13.30 -1.55
N PHE A 306 13.20 13.34 -2.54
CA PHE A 306 14.18 12.28 -2.78
C PHE A 306 15.14 12.01 -1.61
N PRO A 307 15.79 13.02 -1.00
CA PRO A 307 16.70 12.78 0.12
C PRO A 307 15.99 12.21 1.35
N PHE A 308 14.77 12.69 1.61
CA PHE A 308 14.00 12.26 2.78
C PHE A 308 13.36 10.88 2.60
N ALA A 309 13.04 10.47 1.36
CA ALA A 309 12.64 9.10 1.07
C ALA A 309 13.78 8.12 1.33
N LEU A 310 14.99 8.47 0.94
CA LEU A 310 16.19 7.68 1.22
C LEU A 310 16.46 7.59 2.73
N ASP A 311 16.40 8.71 3.46
CA ASP A 311 16.55 8.76 4.92
C ASP A 311 15.58 7.81 5.65
N TRP A 312 14.31 7.78 5.22
CA TRP A 312 13.32 6.86 5.77
C TRP A 312 13.69 5.39 5.53
N VAL A 313 14.19 5.05 4.34
CA VAL A 313 14.53 3.67 3.98
C VAL A 313 15.82 3.21 4.68
N GLU A 314 16.85 4.08 4.75
CA GLU A 314 18.14 3.75 5.38
C GLU A 314 18.01 3.56 6.90
N ASP A 315 17.15 4.34 7.55
CA ASP A 315 17.00 4.34 9.02
C ASP A 315 15.77 3.54 9.53
N CYS A 316 15.23 2.64 8.70
CA CYS A 316 14.03 1.85 9.02
C CYS A 316 14.24 0.69 10.02
N GLY A 317 15.47 0.35 10.37
CA GLY A 317 15.73 -0.77 11.28
C GLY A 317 15.22 -2.13 10.76
N GLY A 318 15.16 -2.32 9.43
CA GLY A 318 14.65 -3.54 8.80
C GLY A 318 13.11 -3.66 8.80
N ARG A 319 12.39 -2.58 9.09
CA ARG A 319 10.93 -2.52 9.06
C ARG A 319 10.42 -2.06 7.68
N ILE A 320 9.11 -2.17 7.45
CA ILE A 320 8.49 -1.86 6.17
C ILE A 320 8.34 -0.35 6.00
N VAL A 321 8.87 0.18 4.91
CA VAL A 321 8.74 1.60 4.52
C VAL A 321 8.06 1.70 3.16
N ALA A 322 6.86 2.27 3.13
CA ALA A 322 6.07 2.49 1.93
C ALA A 322 5.62 3.97 1.84
N PRO A 323 6.46 4.88 1.33
CA PRO A 323 6.15 6.31 1.30
C PRO A 323 4.82 6.65 0.67
N GLY A 324 4.09 7.59 1.31
CA GLY A 324 2.82 8.11 0.83
C GLY A 324 3.02 9.18 -0.23
N LEU A 325 2.40 9.01 -1.38
CA LEU A 325 2.43 9.91 -2.52
C LEU A 325 1.15 10.75 -2.59
N GLY A 326 1.31 12.05 -2.76
CA GLY A 326 0.20 13.00 -2.85
C GLY A 326 -0.42 13.05 -4.24
N VAL A 327 -1.11 11.98 -4.67
CA VAL A 327 -1.76 11.95 -5.99
C VAL A 327 -2.91 12.95 -6.13
N TYR A 328 -3.45 13.44 -5.02
CA TYR A 328 -4.43 14.54 -5.02
C TYR A 328 -3.84 15.83 -5.59
N LEU A 329 -2.53 16.01 -5.50
CA LEU A 329 -1.82 17.20 -6.01
C LEU A 329 -1.74 17.23 -7.55
N LEU A 330 -2.13 16.13 -8.23
CA LEU A 330 -2.31 16.11 -9.68
C LEU A 330 -3.53 16.94 -10.11
N ALA A 331 -4.55 17.02 -9.25
CA ALA A 331 -5.79 17.70 -9.57
C ALA A 331 -5.58 19.22 -9.78
N PRO A 332 -6.21 19.82 -10.82
CA PRO A 332 -6.05 21.24 -11.14
C PRO A 332 -6.44 22.18 -10.01
N GLU A 333 -7.43 21.81 -9.21
CA GLU A 333 -7.90 22.58 -8.05
C GLU A 333 -6.94 22.57 -6.86
N GLU A 334 -5.94 21.66 -6.86
CA GLU A 334 -4.96 21.52 -5.78
C GLU A 334 -3.61 22.18 -6.15
N LYS A 335 -2.73 21.46 -6.81
CA LYS A 335 -1.41 21.98 -7.22
C LYS A 335 -1.09 21.75 -8.70
N ASP A 336 -1.96 21.10 -9.40
CA ASP A 336 -1.83 20.80 -10.83
C ASP A 336 -0.45 20.19 -11.20
N TRP A 337 -0.01 19.21 -10.40
CA TRP A 337 1.24 18.52 -10.67
C TRP A 337 1.15 17.70 -11.95
N GLU A 338 2.26 17.64 -12.70
CA GLU A 338 2.37 16.71 -13.82
C GLU A 338 2.52 15.27 -13.34
N LEU A 339 1.97 14.32 -14.11
CA LEU A 339 2.02 12.88 -13.82
C LEU A 339 3.47 12.40 -13.68
N GLU A 340 4.40 12.95 -14.48
CA GLU A 340 5.83 12.63 -14.45
C GLU A 340 6.46 12.83 -13.08
N THR A 341 5.92 13.73 -12.25
CA THR A 341 6.39 13.90 -10.87
C THR A 341 6.16 12.61 -10.06
N ILE A 342 4.96 12.04 -10.15
CA ILE A 342 4.61 10.78 -9.46
C ILE A 342 5.37 9.60 -10.08
N MET A 343 5.48 9.55 -11.41
CA MET A 343 6.23 8.50 -12.10
C MET A 343 7.71 8.45 -11.65
N ARG A 344 8.36 9.61 -11.53
CA ARG A 344 9.74 9.71 -11.04
C ARG A 344 9.87 9.29 -9.57
N GLN A 345 8.90 9.66 -8.73
CA GLN A 345 8.85 9.24 -7.33
C GLN A 345 8.72 7.71 -7.23
N LEU A 346 7.80 7.12 -7.96
CA LEU A 346 7.59 5.66 -8.01
C LEU A 346 8.85 4.91 -8.44
N SER A 347 9.47 5.35 -9.52
CA SER A 347 10.72 4.75 -10.01
C SER A 347 11.85 4.87 -8.98
N PHE A 348 11.99 6.02 -8.34
CA PHE A 348 13.00 6.25 -7.31
C PHE A 348 12.79 5.34 -6.09
N LEU A 349 11.55 5.16 -5.62
CA LEU A 349 11.25 4.29 -4.48
C LEU A 349 11.69 2.84 -4.74
N ARG A 350 11.51 2.32 -5.95
CA ARG A 350 12.03 1.00 -6.33
C ARG A 350 13.56 0.97 -6.40
N ILE A 351 14.21 2.03 -6.90
CA ILE A 351 15.68 2.13 -6.96
C ILE A 351 16.29 2.07 -5.56
N ILE A 352 15.73 2.80 -4.59
CA ILE A 352 16.20 2.80 -3.20
C ILE A 352 15.69 1.59 -2.38
N ARG A 353 14.96 0.66 -3.03
CA ARG A 353 14.40 -0.54 -2.40
C ARG A 353 13.45 -0.26 -1.24
N ALA A 354 12.65 0.80 -1.36
CA ALA A 354 11.49 0.96 -0.50
C ALA A 354 10.56 -0.26 -0.64
N CYS A 355 9.89 -0.64 0.45
CA CYS A 355 9.03 -1.82 0.46
C CYS A 355 7.72 -1.63 -0.32
N GLY A 356 7.50 -0.45 -0.90
CA GLY A 356 6.32 -0.11 -1.67
C GLY A 356 5.96 1.37 -1.58
N GLN A 357 4.69 1.67 -1.76
CA GLN A 357 4.14 3.03 -1.73
C GLN A 357 2.65 3.03 -1.37
N ALA A 358 2.16 4.20 -0.96
CA ALA A 358 0.74 4.43 -0.69
C ALA A 358 0.25 5.69 -1.40
N TYR A 359 -1.01 5.73 -1.80
CA TYR A 359 -1.59 6.85 -2.54
C TYR A 359 -2.62 7.60 -1.69
N PHE A 360 -2.40 8.88 -1.48
CA PHE A 360 -3.38 9.74 -0.84
C PHE A 360 -4.12 10.55 -1.90
N ARG A 361 -5.37 10.22 -2.21
CA ARG A 361 -6.26 9.20 -1.66
C ARG A 361 -7.01 8.46 -2.78
N SER A 362 -7.82 7.46 -2.44
CA SER A 362 -8.49 6.55 -3.38
C SER A 362 -9.28 7.26 -4.48
N LYS A 363 -9.98 8.38 -4.18
CA LYS A 363 -10.73 9.16 -5.16
C LYS A 363 -9.88 9.49 -6.40
N PHE A 364 -8.70 10.07 -6.22
CA PHE A 364 -7.88 10.57 -7.34
C PHE A 364 -7.28 9.43 -8.18
N VAL A 365 -7.00 8.29 -7.55
CA VAL A 365 -6.61 7.07 -8.28
C VAL A 365 -7.78 6.54 -9.09
N LEU A 366 -8.97 6.44 -8.48
CA LEU A 366 -10.18 5.92 -9.14
C LEU A 366 -10.72 6.85 -10.22
N GLU A 367 -10.58 8.15 -10.08
CA GLU A 367 -10.94 9.15 -11.10
C GLU A 367 -9.92 9.25 -12.23
N ASN A 368 -8.81 8.48 -12.13
CA ASN A 368 -7.71 8.46 -13.10
C ASN A 368 -7.10 9.84 -13.35
N GLU A 369 -6.86 10.59 -12.27
CA GLU A 369 -6.37 11.96 -12.36
C GLU A 369 -5.07 12.03 -13.17
N LYS A 370 -5.06 12.81 -14.25
CA LYS A 370 -3.98 12.91 -15.25
C LYS A 370 -3.46 11.56 -15.79
N GLY A 371 -4.26 10.48 -15.72
CA GLY A 371 -3.88 9.17 -16.24
C GLY A 371 -3.07 8.31 -15.26
N ILE A 372 -3.12 8.61 -13.95
CA ILE A 372 -2.39 7.83 -12.93
C ILE A 372 -2.83 6.35 -12.88
N ALA A 373 -4.13 6.08 -13.00
CA ALA A 373 -4.63 4.71 -12.96
C ALA A 373 -4.16 3.91 -14.18
N ASP A 374 -4.19 4.51 -15.38
CA ASP A 374 -3.69 3.88 -16.60
C ASP A 374 -2.19 3.59 -16.48
N TYR A 375 -1.41 4.54 -15.97
CA TYR A 375 0.02 4.34 -15.74
C TYR A 375 0.30 3.18 -14.76
N LEU A 376 -0.45 3.12 -13.65
CA LEU A 376 -0.28 2.06 -12.66
C LEU A 376 -0.66 0.70 -13.26
N HIS A 377 -1.81 0.58 -13.90
CA HIS A 377 -2.32 -0.68 -14.44
C HIS A 377 -1.50 -1.18 -15.63
N ASP A 378 -1.27 -0.32 -16.62
CA ASP A 378 -0.70 -0.74 -17.89
C ASP A 378 0.81 -0.91 -17.85
N PHE A 379 1.47 -0.19 -16.93
CA PHE A 379 2.92 -0.13 -16.91
C PHE A 379 3.55 -0.48 -15.56
N PHE A 380 3.22 0.24 -14.47
CA PHE A 380 3.99 0.14 -13.23
C PHE A 380 3.66 -1.14 -12.43
N TYR A 381 2.40 -1.59 -12.44
CA TYR A 381 1.92 -2.80 -11.75
C TYR A 381 1.52 -3.90 -12.74
N TYR A 382 2.41 -4.26 -13.64
CA TYR A 382 2.15 -5.26 -14.68
C TYR A 382 1.89 -6.69 -14.13
N SER A 383 2.17 -6.95 -12.86
CA SER A 383 1.82 -8.20 -12.16
C SER A 383 1.34 -7.90 -10.74
N PRO A 384 0.48 -8.74 -10.14
CA PRO A 384 0.17 -8.67 -8.72
C PRO A 384 1.42 -8.78 -7.86
N ALA A 385 1.34 -8.32 -6.60
CA ALA A 385 2.40 -8.46 -5.62
C ALA A 385 1.80 -8.82 -4.25
N LEU A 386 2.53 -9.63 -3.49
CA LEU A 386 2.25 -9.89 -2.08
C LEU A 386 2.78 -8.72 -1.22
N THR A 387 2.25 -8.57 -0.03
CA THR A 387 2.87 -7.69 0.98
C THR A 387 4.17 -8.31 1.51
N PRO A 388 5.13 -7.52 1.99
CA PRO A 388 6.34 -8.04 2.64
C PRO A 388 6.01 -8.89 3.86
N ALA A 389 6.81 -9.92 4.12
CA ALA A 389 6.66 -10.77 5.29
C ALA A 389 7.18 -10.08 6.57
N LEU A 390 6.55 -10.40 7.72
CA LEU A 390 6.93 -9.92 9.05
C LEU A 390 7.97 -10.86 9.68
N THR A 391 9.11 -11.04 9.03
CA THR A 391 10.13 -12.03 9.40
C THR A 391 10.75 -11.81 10.78
N TRP A 392 10.55 -10.66 11.39
CA TRP A 392 10.96 -10.36 12.77
C TRP A 392 9.97 -10.85 13.83
N GLU A 393 8.75 -11.20 13.44
CA GLU A 393 7.74 -11.80 14.32
C GLU A 393 7.75 -13.33 14.19
N ASP A 394 7.77 -13.82 12.96
CA ASP A 394 7.91 -15.22 12.59
C ASP A 394 8.64 -15.36 11.24
N SER A 395 9.43 -16.41 11.10
CA SER A 395 10.19 -16.70 9.87
C SER A 395 10.02 -18.14 9.38
N ILE A 396 9.04 -18.86 9.93
CA ILE A 396 8.78 -20.27 9.60
C ILE A 396 7.63 -20.32 8.60
N ALA A 397 7.89 -20.77 7.38
CA ALA A 397 6.87 -20.92 6.37
C ALA A 397 6.00 -22.17 6.62
N PRO A 398 4.74 -22.17 6.16
CA PRO A 398 3.90 -23.37 6.13
C PRO A 398 4.52 -24.48 5.27
N GLU A 399 4.06 -25.70 5.46
CA GLU A 399 4.38 -26.81 4.56
C GLU A 399 3.84 -26.54 3.16
N LYS A 400 4.59 -26.96 2.13
CA LYS A 400 4.13 -26.81 0.74
C LYS A 400 2.88 -27.63 0.48
N PRO A 401 1.95 -27.15 -0.38
CA PRO A 401 0.75 -27.89 -0.78
C PRO A 401 1.09 -29.25 -1.39
N GLY A 402 0.28 -30.27 -1.05
CA GLY A 402 0.41 -31.63 -1.58
C GLY A 402 -0.69 -31.97 -2.59
N ASN A 403 -0.48 -33.08 -3.33
CA ASN A 403 -1.51 -33.70 -4.20
C ASN A 403 -2.26 -32.74 -5.12
N ILE A 404 -1.51 -31.85 -5.80
CA ILE A 404 -2.12 -30.89 -6.71
C ILE A 404 -2.74 -31.62 -7.90
N THR A 405 -4.00 -31.32 -8.17
CA THR A 405 -4.77 -31.88 -9.28
C THR A 405 -5.36 -30.78 -10.15
N ILE A 406 -5.54 -31.07 -11.44
CA ILE A 406 -6.26 -30.20 -12.37
C ILE A 406 -7.41 -30.99 -12.97
N ASP A 407 -8.63 -30.59 -12.65
CA ASP A 407 -9.83 -31.08 -13.28
C ASP A 407 -10.20 -30.21 -14.49
N LYS A 408 -10.27 -30.83 -15.66
CA LYS A 408 -10.47 -30.15 -16.95
C LYS A 408 -11.93 -30.18 -17.36
N GLY A 409 -12.70 -29.22 -16.88
CA GLY A 409 -14.07 -29.00 -17.35
C GLY A 409 -14.11 -28.38 -18.76
N LYS A 410 -15.30 -28.35 -19.36
CA LYS A 410 -15.50 -27.80 -20.70
C LYS A 410 -15.29 -26.29 -20.80
N TYR A 411 -15.66 -25.57 -19.76
CA TYR A 411 -15.64 -24.08 -19.71
C TYR A 411 -14.79 -23.51 -18.58
N GLU A 412 -14.43 -24.34 -17.62
CA GLU A 412 -13.61 -23.98 -16.48
C GLU A 412 -12.68 -25.13 -16.13
N TRP A 413 -11.51 -24.81 -15.65
CA TRP A 413 -10.57 -25.77 -15.10
C TRP A 413 -10.41 -25.48 -13.63
N ARG A 414 -10.41 -26.51 -12.80
CA ARG A 414 -10.26 -26.40 -11.36
C ARG A 414 -8.91 -26.96 -10.94
N ILE A 415 -8.13 -26.14 -10.28
CA ILE A 415 -6.92 -26.57 -9.59
C ILE A 415 -7.32 -26.82 -8.13
N ALA A 416 -6.99 -27.98 -7.59
CA ALA A 416 -7.22 -28.33 -6.19
C ALA A 416 -5.98 -29.00 -5.60
N TRP A 417 -5.80 -28.84 -4.29
CA TRP A 417 -4.66 -29.37 -3.55
C TRP A 417 -5.04 -29.75 -2.13
N ASP A 418 -4.20 -30.54 -1.44
CA ASP A 418 -4.37 -30.82 -0.03
C ASP A 418 -4.03 -29.58 0.81
N ALA A 419 -4.79 -29.37 1.88
CA ALA A 419 -4.53 -28.29 2.82
C ALA A 419 -3.14 -28.43 3.47
N SER A 420 -2.39 -27.34 3.51
CA SER A 420 -1.09 -27.28 4.15
C SER A 420 -1.19 -27.08 5.65
N HIS A 421 -0.19 -27.56 6.37
CA HIS A 421 -0.04 -27.33 7.81
C HIS A 421 0.93 -26.17 8.06
N ASP A 422 0.59 -25.29 8.99
CA ASP A 422 1.49 -24.25 9.49
C ASP A 422 2.06 -24.69 10.84
N PRO A 423 3.40 -24.78 10.98
CA PRO A 423 4.03 -25.08 12.26
C PRO A 423 3.76 -24.03 13.35
N THR A 424 3.49 -22.78 12.95
CA THR A 424 3.15 -21.70 13.89
C THR A 424 1.67 -21.75 14.29
N PRO A 425 1.35 -22.03 15.57
CA PRO A 425 -0.04 -22.24 15.97
C PRO A 425 -0.92 -21.00 15.82
N GLY A 426 -2.17 -21.20 15.37
CA GLY A 426 -3.23 -20.18 15.41
C GLY A 426 -3.24 -19.16 14.28
N THR A 427 -2.34 -19.27 13.29
CA THR A 427 -2.23 -18.31 12.19
C THR A 427 -3.16 -18.63 11.03
N GLY A 428 -3.40 -19.91 10.74
CA GLY A 428 -4.12 -20.34 9.55
C GLY A 428 -3.27 -20.22 8.28
N VAL A 429 -3.66 -20.94 7.23
CA VAL A 429 -2.94 -20.96 5.95
C VAL A 429 -3.83 -20.40 4.86
N ARG A 430 -3.24 -19.56 4.01
CA ARG A 430 -3.80 -19.11 2.73
C ARG A 430 -2.92 -19.60 1.59
N TYR A 431 -3.37 -19.43 0.35
CA TYR A 431 -2.64 -19.94 -0.81
C TYR A 431 -2.48 -18.87 -1.89
N ASN A 432 -1.38 -19.00 -2.66
CA ASN A 432 -1.15 -18.18 -3.84
C ASN A 432 -1.01 -19.09 -5.05
N ILE A 433 -1.44 -18.60 -6.22
CA ILE A 433 -1.30 -19.31 -7.50
C ILE A 433 -0.29 -18.55 -8.35
N TYR A 434 0.69 -19.28 -8.83
CA TYR A 434 1.66 -18.80 -9.81
C TYR A 434 1.49 -19.53 -11.14
N CYS A 435 1.83 -18.87 -12.22
CA CYS A 435 1.89 -19.49 -13.53
C CYS A 435 3.19 -19.15 -14.26
N SER A 436 3.61 -20.03 -15.17
CA SER A 436 4.79 -19.86 -16.00
C SER A 436 4.64 -20.57 -17.34
N SER A 437 5.29 -20.08 -18.38
CA SER A 437 5.41 -20.79 -19.66
C SER A 437 6.40 -21.97 -19.59
N THR A 438 7.16 -22.11 -18.50
CA THR A 438 8.15 -23.16 -18.29
C THR A 438 7.85 -23.97 -17.03
N TYR A 439 8.28 -25.25 -17.03
CA TYR A 439 8.23 -26.13 -15.86
C TYR A 439 9.67 -26.55 -15.45
N PRO A 440 10.00 -26.61 -14.16
CA PRO A 440 9.15 -26.24 -13.01
C PRO A 440 8.84 -24.73 -12.95
N VAL A 441 7.73 -24.38 -12.30
CA VAL A 441 7.38 -22.97 -12.03
C VAL A 441 8.30 -22.46 -10.92
N GLU A 442 9.23 -21.59 -11.26
CA GLU A 442 10.19 -21.00 -10.32
C GLU A 442 9.78 -19.56 -9.98
N ILE A 443 9.40 -19.34 -8.72
CA ILE A 443 9.04 -18.00 -8.22
C ILE A 443 10.28 -17.09 -8.29
N GLY A 444 10.10 -15.88 -8.83
CA GLY A 444 11.21 -14.94 -9.06
C GLY A 444 12.03 -15.18 -10.34
N LYS A 445 11.69 -16.21 -11.14
CA LYS A 445 12.31 -16.50 -12.42
C LYS A 445 11.29 -16.61 -13.56
N GLY A 446 10.53 -15.55 -13.77
CA GLY A 446 9.52 -15.49 -14.84
C GLY A 446 8.17 -16.13 -14.49
N ALA A 447 7.96 -16.57 -13.25
CA ALA A 447 6.64 -16.95 -12.76
C ALA A 447 5.80 -15.70 -12.48
N GLU A 448 4.56 -15.69 -12.99
CA GLU A 448 3.59 -14.63 -12.73
C GLU A 448 2.65 -15.05 -11.59
N LEU A 449 2.48 -14.17 -10.60
CA LEU A 449 1.49 -14.33 -9.55
C LEU A 449 0.10 -14.05 -10.13
N MET A 450 -0.84 -14.98 -9.98
CA MET A 450 -2.19 -14.89 -10.55
C MET A 450 -3.27 -14.61 -9.52
N ALA A 451 -3.19 -15.30 -8.39
CA ALA A 451 -4.15 -15.16 -7.30
C ALA A 451 -3.41 -15.15 -5.96
N THR A 452 -3.90 -14.36 -5.01
CA THR A 452 -3.28 -14.12 -3.72
C THR A 452 -4.25 -14.43 -2.58
N TYR A 453 -3.70 -14.94 -1.49
CA TYR A 453 -4.38 -15.11 -0.20
C TYR A 453 -5.71 -15.89 -0.27
N LEU A 454 -5.78 -16.91 -1.14
CA LEU A 454 -6.94 -17.80 -1.23
C LEU A 454 -7.14 -18.55 0.08
N GLU A 455 -8.35 -18.53 0.62
CA GLU A 455 -8.69 -19.22 1.87
C GLU A 455 -8.99 -20.70 1.69
N ARG A 456 -9.36 -21.11 0.45
CA ARG A 456 -9.72 -22.49 0.13
C ARG A 456 -8.62 -23.16 -0.69
N PRO A 457 -8.41 -24.48 -0.52
CA PRO A 457 -7.41 -25.22 -1.26
C PRO A 457 -7.90 -25.57 -2.68
N GLU A 458 -8.47 -24.60 -3.37
CA GLU A 458 -8.96 -24.72 -4.75
C GLU A 458 -8.98 -23.37 -5.47
N TYR A 459 -8.83 -23.41 -6.79
CA TYR A 459 -8.91 -22.24 -7.65
C TYR A 459 -9.53 -22.61 -9.00
N THR A 460 -10.47 -21.82 -9.49
CA THR A 460 -11.13 -22.03 -10.79
C THR A 460 -10.55 -21.08 -11.83
N LEU A 461 -10.08 -21.64 -12.94
CA LEU A 461 -9.61 -20.92 -14.12
C LEU A 461 -10.76 -20.73 -15.10
N ASP A 462 -10.99 -19.51 -15.53
CA ASP A 462 -11.94 -19.21 -16.60
C ASP A 462 -11.32 -19.55 -17.97
N MET A 463 -11.85 -20.58 -18.61
CA MET A 463 -11.41 -21.09 -19.91
C MET A 463 -12.31 -20.66 -21.08
N SER A 464 -13.17 -19.65 -20.87
CA SER A 464 -14.17 -19.23 -21.87
C SER A 464 -13.61 -18.51 -23.09
N SER A 465 -12.32 -18.18 -23.12
CA SER A 465 -11.69 -17.48 -24.23
C SER A 465 -10.66 -18.34 -25.01
N PRO A 466 -10.44 -18.05 -26.27
CA PRO A 466 -9.78 -18.94 -27.23
C PRO A 466 -8.26 -18.84 -27.33
N TYR A 467 -7.56 -18.41 -26.30
CA TYR A 467 -6.09 -18.26 -26.36
C TYR A 467 -5.38 -19.58 -26.11
N ASP A 468 -4.60 -20.03 -27.08
CA ASP A 468 -3.89 -21.30 -27.12
C ASP A 468 -2.45 -21.14 -26.58
N ARG A 469 -2.32 -20.96 -25.24
CA ARG A 469 -1.03 -20.83 -24.60
C ARG A 469 -0.85 -21.87 -23.49
N SER A 470 0.11 -22.76 -23.68
CA SER A 470 0.49 -23.70 -22.64
C SER A 470 1.14 -22.99 -21.45
N THR A 471 0.57 -23.18 -20.27
CA THR A 471 1.06 -22.61 -19.03
C THR A 471 1.06 -23.67 -17.94
N PHE A 472 2.08 -23.63 -17.11
CA PHE A 472 2.21 -24.45 -15.93
C PHE A 472 1.80 -23.64 -14.70
N TYR A 473 1.21 -24.31 -13.72
CA TYR A 473 0.78 -23.71 -12.47
C TYR A 473 1.54 -24.27 -11.30
N ALA A 474 1.76 -23.42 -10.30
CA ALA A 474 2.20 -23.83 -8.99
C ALA A 474 1.37 -23.13 -7.91
N VAL A 475 1.24 -23.81 -6.78
CA VAL A 475 0.56 -23.34 -5.59
C VAL A 475 1.58 -23.21 -4.48
N THR A 476 1.52 -22.13 -3.73
CA THR A 476 2.23 -21.96 -2.46
C THR A 476 1.26 -21.82 -1.32
N ALA A 477 1.69 -22.21 -0.13
CA ALA A 477 1.03 -21.90 1.12
C ALA A 477 1.68 -20.67 1.76
N ILE A 478 0.89 -19.79 2.36
CA ILE A 478 1.36 -18.58 3.02
C ILE A 478 0.65 -18.42 4.37
N ASP A 479 1.42 -18.09 5.41
CA ASP A 479 0.89 -17.82 6.75
C ASP A 479 0.39 -16.36 6.91
N ARG A 480 -0.04 -16.01 8.10
CA ARG A 480 -0.51 -14.65 8.43
C ARG A 480 0.65 -13.64 8.59
N PHE A 481 1.88 -14.10 8.77
CA PHE A 481 3.08 -13.26 8.81
C PHE A 481 3.65 -12.99 7.42
N GLY A 482 3.12 -13.66 6.39
CA GLY A 482 3.57 -13.53 5.01
C GLY A 482 4.73 -14.46 4.64
N ASN A 483 5.08 -15.46 5.47
CA ASN A 483 6.04 -16.48 5.11
C ASN A 483 5.41 -17.45 4.12
N GLU A 484 6.08 -17.68 3.01
CA GLU A 484 5.56 -18.45 1.88
C GLU A 484 6.37 -19.72 1.69
N SER A 485 5.67 -20.83 1.48
CA SER A 485 6.27 -22.13 1.26
C SER A 485 6.96 -22.23 -0.09
N GLU A 486 7.78 -23.27 -0.29
CA GLU A 486 8.21 -23.69 -1.61
C GLU A 486 7.01 -23.97 -2.52
N PRO A 487 7.11 -23.68 -3.83
CA PRO A 487 6.03 -23.95 -4.77
C PRO A 487 5.83 -25.45 -5.01
N ALA A 488 4.61 -25.86 -5.09
CA ALA A 488 4.21 -27.18 -5.54
C ALA A 488 3.51 -27.07 -6.90
N GLY A 489 4.05 -27.65 -7.93
CA GLY A 489 3.57 -27.54 -9.30
C GLY A 489 3.22 -28.87 -9.93
N ILE A 490 2.50 -28.84 -11.05
CA ILE A 490 2.16 -29.99 -11.87
C ILE A 490 2.79 -29.83 -13.24
N ASN A 491 3.44 -30.89 -13.72
CA ASN A 491 3.96 -30.95 -15.09
C ASN A 491 2.82 -31.28 -16.09
N THR A 492 1.75 -30.50 -16.03
CA THR A 492 0.64 -30.60 -16.98
C THR A 492 0.35 -29.19 -17.47
N PRO A 493 0.66 -28.88 -18.75
CA PRO A 493 0.38 -27.55 -19.28
C PRO A 493 -1.13 -27.32 -19.37
N CYS A 494 -1.53 -26.13 -18.99
CA CYS A 494 -2.88 -25.62 -19.12
C CYS A 494 -2.91 -24.50 -20.15
N VAL A 495 -4.00 -24.35 -20.84
CA VAL A 495 -4.22 -23.23 -21.76
C VAL A 495 -4.75 -22.06 -20.96
N ILE A 496 -4.06 -20.93 -20.99
CA ILE A 496 -4.52 -19.69 -20.33
C ILE A 496 -5.09 -18.73 -21.33
N ASN A 497 -6.11 -18.11 -20.86
CA ASN A 497 -6.82 -17.04 -21.48
C ASN A 497 -6.23 -15.67 -21.14
N LYS A 498 -5.44 -15.03 -22.04
CA LYS A 498 -5.09 -13.62 -21.89
C LYS A 498 -5.82 -12.80 -22.95
N LYS A 499 -6.64 -11.86 -22.52
CA LYS A 499 -7.33 -10.85 -23.37
C LYS A 499 -6.37 -9.84 -24.02
N GLU A 500 -5.07 -10.12 -24.08
CA GLU A 500 -4.07 -9.21 -24.63
C GLU A 500 -3.73 -9.58 -26.07
N ALA A 501 -3.43 -8.57 -26.87
CA ALA A 501 -2.94 -8.79 -28.22
C ALA A 501 -1.63 -9.61 -28.16
N GLU A 502 -1.65 -10.80 -28.68
CA GLU A 502 -0.44 -11.60 -28.88
C GLU A 502 0.23 -11.11 -30.19
N LEU A 503 1.46 -10.64 -30.05
CA LEU A 503 2.25 -10.17 -31.18
C LEU A 503 3.07 -11.35 -31.70
N GLU A 504 2.92 -11.66 -32.98
CA GLU A 504 3.63 -12.79 -33.60
C GLU A 504 5.11 -12.46 -33.83
N VAL A 505 5.97 -13.44 -33.53
CA VAL A 505 7.40 -13.38 -33.82
C VAL A 505 7.66 -14.11 -35.14
N GLU A 506 7.93 -13.36 -36.19
CA GLU A 506 8.29 -13.90 -37.50
C GLU A 506 9.73 -13.55 -37.87
N ASN A 507 10.54 -14.56 -38.18
CA ASN A 507 11.95 -14.39 -38.59
C ASN A 507 12.80 -13.54 -37.63
N GLY A 508 12.47 -13.58 -36.32
CA GLY A 508 13.13 -12.81 -35.28
C GLY A 508 12.74 -11.33 -35.26
N ASN A 509 11.57 -11.01 -35.74
CA ASN A 509 10.94 -9.69 -35.67
C ASN A 509 9.50 -9.81 -35.16
N VAL A 510 9.04 -8.75 -34.53
CA VAL A 510 7.65 -8.55 -34.09
C VAL A 510 7.07 -7.37 -34.86
N HIS A 511 5.93 -7.58 -35.53
CA HIS A 511 5.20 -6.50 -36.18
C HIS A 511 4.32 -5.77 -35.16
N LEU A 512 4.54 -4.47 -35.01
CA LEU A 512 3.76 -3.61 -34.12
C LEU A 512 2.61 -2.95 -34.88
N PRO A 513 1.42 -2.79 -34.28
CA PRO A 513 0.33 -2.03 -34.90
C PRO A 513 0.73 -0.58 -35.13
N GLY A 514 0.01 0.11 -36.02
CA GLY A 514 0.20 1.57 -36.24
C GLY A 514 -0.17 2.34 -34.97
N LEU A 515 0.83 2.94 -34.32
CA LEU A 515 0.71 3.65 -33.04
C LEU A 515 1.16 5.10 -33.18
N ASP A 516 0.49 6.03 -32.51
CA ASP A 516 1.02 7.37 -32.27
C ASP A 516 2.00 7.35 -31.08
N ALA A 517 3.15 6.71 -31.32
CA ALA A 517 4.16 6.49 -30.30
C ALA A 517 5.52 7.08 -30.74
N LYS A 518 6.33 7.47 -29.78
CA LYS A 518 7.71 7.92 -29.98
C LYS A 518 8.72 6.83 -29.60
N LEU A 519 8.40 6.07 -28.57
CA LEU A 519 9.24 5.00 -28.02
C LEU A 519 8.46 3.69 -27.91
N ILE A 520 9.19 2.59 -28.08
CA ILE A 520 8.77 1.24 -27.72
C ILE A 520 9.65 0.75 -26.59
N ILE A 521 9.02 0.25 -25.54
CA ILE A 521 9.67 -0.30 -24.35
C ILE A 521 9.31 -1.79 -24.29
N VAL A 522 10.30 -2.64 -24.13
CA VAL A 522 10.12 -4.08 -23.99
C VAL A 522 10.62 -4.52 -22.62
N ILE A 523 9.78 -5.20 -21.88
CA ILE A 523 10.11 -5.78 -20.59
C ILE A 523 9.91 -7.29 -20.60
N ASP A 524 10.74 -8.03 -19.86
CA ASP A 524 10.64 -9.48 -19.73
C ASP A 524 9.54 -9.92 -18.73
N GLY A 525 9.40 -11.22 -18.53
CA GLY A 525 8.45 -11.80 -17.57
C GLY A 525 8.71 -11.42 -16.12
N GLU A 526 9.94 -11.02 -15.77
CA GLU A 526 10.34 -10.55 -14.43
C GLU A 526 10.19 -9.04 -14.29
N GLY A 527 9.79 -8.33 -15.35
CA GLY A 527 9.63 -6.89 -15.37
C GLY A 527 10.90 -6.09 -15.56
N ARG A 528 11.96 -6.73 -15.99
CA ARG A 528 13.19 -6.04 -16.33
C ARG A 528 13.06 -5.45 -17.73
N GLU A 529 13.48 -4.21 -17.87
CA GLU A 529 13.59 -3.58 -19.19
C GLU A 529 14.67 -4.28 -20.01
N ILE A 530 14.27 -4.76 -21.17
CA ILE A 530 15.16 -5.45 -22.11
C ILE A 530 15.58 -4.52 -23.25
N SER A 531 14.68 -3.63 -23.69
CA SER A 531 14.95 -2.71 -24.77
C SER A 531 14.07 -1.47 -24.72
N ILE A 532 14.66 -0.30 -24.99
CA ILE A 532 13.93 0.93 -25.38
C ILE A 532 14.42 1.35 -26.75
N THR A 533 13.51 1.45 -27.71
CA THR A 533 13.81 1.88 -29.07
C THR A 533 12.88 3.00 -29.52
N GLN A 534 13.28 3.76 -30.52
CA GLN A 534 12.33 4.62 -31.22
C GLN A 534 11.24 3.75 -31.85
N TYR A 535 10.00 4.27 -31.87
CA TYR A 535 8.90 3.55 -32.49
C TYR A 535 9.21 3.27 -33.97
N ASP A 536 9.13 2.00 -34.32
CA ASP A 536 9.07 1.47 -35.66
C ASP A 536 7.98 0.40 -35.69
N THR A 537 7.41 0.12 -36.84
CA THR A 537 6.44 -0.96 -37.04
C THR A 537 7.06 -2.35 -36.94
N LEU A 538 8.40 -2.43 -36.92
CA LEU A 538 9.17 -3.67 -36.85
C LEU A 538 10.13 -3.65 -35.65
N LEU A 539 9.84 -4.46 -34.63
CA LEU A 539 10.70 -4.64 -33.46
C LEU A 539 11.60 -5.87 -33.65
N GLN A 540 12.92 -5.68 -33.67
CA GLN A 540 13.89 -6.77 -33.80
C GLN A 540 14.10 -7.46 -32.44
N VAL A 541 13.90 -8.80 -32.41
CA VAL A 541 13.97 -9.62 -31.18
C VAL A 541 14.93 -10.82 -31.28
N LYS A 542 15.75 -10.87 -32.33
CA LYS A 542 16.69 -11.98 -32.61
C LYS A 542 17.69 -12.25 -31.50
N THR A 543 18.04 -11.25 -30.71
CA THR A 543 19.03 -11.33 -29.62
C THR A 543 18.40 -11.55 -28.26
N PHE A 544 17.08 -11.64 -28.19
CA PHE A 544 16.37 -11.85 -26.92
C PHE A 544 16.47 -13.32 -26.50
N ALA A 545 16.64 -13.54 -25.21
CA ALA A 545 16.61 -14.88 -24.64
C ALA A 545 15.22 -15.52 -24.80
N PRO A 546 15.09 -16.87 -24.83
CA PRO A 546 13.79 -17.51 -24.78
C PRO A 546 12.97 -17.03 -23.56
N GLY A 547 11.73 -16.60 -23.78
CA GLY A 547 10.90 -16.07 -22.70
C GLY A 547 9.73 -15.24 -23.20
N LEU A 548 8.89 -14.81 -22.25
CA LEU A 548 7.74 -13.96 -22.48
C LEU A 548 8.13 -12.49 -22.31
N TYR A 549 7.73 -11.67 -23.28
CA TYR A 549 8.00 -10.24 -23.31
C TYR A 549 6.71 -9.44 -23.44
N LYS A 550 6.67 -8.29 -22.77
CA LYS A 550 5.60 -7.30 -22.82
C LYS A 550 6.09 -6.06 -23.56
N VAL A 551 5.26 -5.54 -24.45
CA VAL A 551 5.58 -4.35 -25.27
C VAL A 551 4.72 -3.19 -24.82
N TYR A 552 5.35 -2.06 -24.61
CA TYR A 552 4.70 -0.79 -24.30
C TYR A 552 5.09 0.28 -25.33
N SER A 553 4.14 1.16 -25.62
CA SER A 553 4.37 2.34 -26.43
C SER A 553 4.30 3.60 -25.58
N GLN A 554 5.14 4.58 -25.84
CA GLN A 554 5.11 5.88 -25.19
C GLN A 554 5.05 7.00 -26.22
N GLY A 555 4.05 7.86 -26.12
CA GLY A 555 3.88 9.06 -26.94
C GLY A 555 4.75 10.24 -26.48
N LYS A 556 4.50 11.43 -27.06
CA LYS A 556 5.19 12.67 -26.65
C LYS A 556 4.69 13.20 -25.31
N ARG A 557 3.50 12.84 -24.89
CA ARG A 557 2.85 13.21 -23.62
C ARG A 557 2.14 11.98 -23.05
N GLY A 558 2.06 11.88 -21.72
CA GLY A 558 1.44 10.76 -21.01
C GLY A 558 2.42 9.63 -20.69
N GLY A 559 1.93 8.63 -19.93
CA GLY A 559 2.68 7.44 -19.56
C GLY A 559 2.75 6.40 -20.69
N PRO A 560 3.52 5.32 -20.49
CA PRO A 560 3.55 4.20 -21.42
C PRO A 560 2.22 3.46 -21.45
N HIS A 561 1.79 3.03 -22.65
CA HIS A 561 0.58 2.23 -22.87
C HIS A 561 0.96 0.84 -23.35
N ARG A 562 0.31 -0.19 -22.84
CA ARG A 562 0.57 -1.56 -23.24
C ARG A 562 0.07 -1.82 -24.67
N VAL A 563 0.94 -2.42 -25.48
CA VAL A 563 0.66 -2.77 -26.89
C VAL A 563 0.29 -4.24 -27.03
N GLY A 564 1.00 -5.12 -26.33
CA GLY A 564 0.79 -6.55 -26.39
C GLY A 564 1.91 -7.35 -25.76
N THR A 565 1.87 -8.67 -26.01
CA THR A 565 2.91 -9.62 -25.55
C THR A 565 3.41 -10.46 -26.73
N PHE A 566 4.65 -10.93 -26.66
CA PHE A 566 5.20 -11.91 -27.59
C PHE A 566 6.08 -12.93 -26.85
N LEU A 567 6.22 -14.11 -27.43
CA LEU A 567 7.05 -15.21 -26.91
C LEU A 567 8.25 -15.43 -27.85
N VAL A 568 9.45 -15.34 -27.31
CA VAL A 568 10.67 -15.82 -27.96
C VAL A 568 10.86 -17.29 -27.56
N LYS A 569 10.93 -18.19 -28.56
CA LYS A 569 11.10 -19.63 -28.36
C LYS A 569 12.55 -20.04 -28.29
#